data_08d5123cb8e360396a39c1a0efe698a8
#
_entry.id   08d5123cb8e360396a39c1a0efe698a8
#
_cell.length_a   1.000
_cell.length_b   1.000
_cell.length_c   1.000
_cell.angle_alpha   90.00
_cell.angle_beta   90.00
_cell.angle_gamma   90.00
#
_symmetry.space_group_name_H-M   'P 1'
#
loop_
_entity.id
_entity.type
_entity.pdbx_description
1 polymer ?
#
loop_
_entity_poly.entity_id
_entity_poly.type
_entity_poly.pdbx_seq_one_letter_code
_entity_poly.pdbx_strand_id
1 'polypeptide(L)'
;EPVKVLDAPGIRDDYYLNLMDWSTSDQVSIALNSEVYVWDAQSSQTNRLCDVSAEGDGNWVTSVRWAENGKHLAVGLNTGAVQIWDVNHGRKVRSFSVHTRRVGVVEWNQAVVTTGSRDKRIHNHDSRARENSVISTYYAHEQEVCGLRWSPDRTQLASGGNDNLLLIWDNRYTPQESLVPSYHPEIAPVARTFRRPLFRLRDHTAAVKALAWSPTQRGLLASGGGTDDRCIRMWNTHTGQQVSCNDTKSQVCNLSWSHDGTELVSTHGYSENHIVLWKYPSMRPFGILSGHTKRVLYLAHSPDGQTVATAAGDETIRFWEVFAKSAGPPGRPGALSSSMSRLVGLPGSSAGAGKDASAAAA
;
A
#
# COMPACT_ATOMS: atom_id res chain seq x y z
N GLU A 1 -12.43 -18.59 -4.13
CA GLU A 1 -13.36 -18.01 -3.13
C GLU A 1 -12.56 -17.24 -2.08
N PRO A 2 -13.15 -16.19 -1.46
CA PRO A 2 -12.49 -15.49 -0.38
C PRO A 2 -12.39 -16.38 0.86
N VAL A 3 -11.24 -16.33 1.55
CA VAL A 3 -11.04 -17.08 2.81
C VAL A 3 -11.77 -16.44 3.99
N LYS A 4 -12.07 -15.16 3.90
CA LYS A 4 -12.83 -14.40 4.90
C LYS A 4 -13.57 -13.25 4.26
N VAL A 5 -14.75 -12.91 4.81
CA VAL A 5 -15.53 -11.73 4.44
C VAL A 5 -15.91 -10.99 5.72
N LEU A 6 -15.74 -9.67 5.71
CA LEU A 6 -16.15 -8.77 6.78
C LEU A 6 -17.07 -7.71 6.23
N ASP A 7 -18.02 -7.23 7.05
CA ASP A 7 -18.88 -6.12 6.71
C ASP A 7 -18.15 -4.78 6.85
N ALA A 8 -18.40 -3.87 5.92
CA ALA A 8 -17.85 -2.51 5.88
C ALA A 8 -18.95 -1.49 5.55
N PRO A 9 -19.95 -1.33 6.44
CA PRO A 9 -21.13 -0.51 6.15
C PRO A 9 -20.74 0.97 5.96
N GLY A 10 -21.28 1.57 4.91
CA GLY A 10 -21.03 2.98 4.59
C GLY A 10 -19.64 3.28 4.00
N ILE A 11 -18.91 2.26 3.55
CA ILE A 11 -17.68 2.49 2.76
C ILE A 11 -18.01 3.24 1.48
N ARG A 12 -17.26 4.29 1.17
CA ARG A 12 -17.56 5.15 0.04
C ARG A 12 -17.11 4.54 -1.29
N ASP A 13 -18.00 4.57 -2.28
CA ASP A 13 -17.70 4.21 -3.67
C ASP A 13 -17.18 5.44 -4.43
N ASP A 14 -15.98 5.92 -4.03
CA ASP A 14 -15.29 7.04 -4.67
C ASP A 14 -13.88 6.60 -5.12
N TYR A 15 -13.64 6.64 -6.42
CA TYR A 15 -12.39 6.20 -7.04
C TYR A 15 -11.15 6.96 -6.52
N TYR A 16 -11.32 8.22 -6.11
CA TYR A 16 -10.20 9.08 -5.71
C TYR A 16 -9.74 8.89 -4.26
N LEU A 17 -10.43 8.03 -3.49
CA LEU A 17 -10.13 7.80 -2.08
C LEU A 17 -9.26 6.56 -1.88
N ASN A 18 -8.53 6.53 -0.76
CA ASN A 18 -7.72 5.40 -0.32
C ASN A 18 -8.08 5.03 1.13
N LEU A 19 -9.16 4.27 1.30
CA LEU A 19 -9.82 4.06 2.61
C LEU A 19 -9.38 2.80 3.36
N MET A 20 -8.44 2.02 2.83
CA MET A 20 -7.99 0.78 3.46
C MET A 20 -6.49 0.59 3.32
N ASP A 21 -5.85 0.10 4.39
CA ASP A 21 -4.43 -0.29 4.38
C ASP A 21 -4.16 -1.39 5.41
N TRP A 22 -3.11 -2.18 5.19
CA TRP A 22 -2.71 -3.30 6.06
C TRP A 22 -1.32 -3.02 6.64
N SER A 23 -1.20 -3.07 7.97
CA SER A 23 0.03 -2.75 8.68
C SER A 23 1.03 -3.93 8.68
N THR A 24 2.28 -3.61 8.99
CA THR A 24 3.33 -4.61 9.24
C THR A 24 3.12 -5.41 10.53
N SER A 25 2.24 -4.95 11.42
CA SER A 25 1.80 -5.65 12.65
C SER A 25 0.50 -6.44 12.47
N ASP A 26 0.14 -6.76 11.22
CA ASP A 26 -1.00 -7.60 10.86
C ASP A 26 -2.37 -7.03 11.25
N GLN A 27 -2.50 -5.71 11.15
CA GLN A 27 -3.75 -4.98 11.41
C GLN A 27 -4.25 -4.27 10.14
N VAL A 28 -5.52 -4.43 9.81
CA VAL A 28 -6.17 -3.75 8.69
C VAL A 28 -6.92 -2.53 9.21
N SER A 29 -6.58 -1.35 8.69
CA SER A 29 -7.36 -0.14 8.90
C SER A 29 -8.37 0.05 7.78
N ILE A 30 -9.58 0.46 8.12
CA ILE A 30 -10.66 0.80 7.20
C ILE A 30 -11.36 2.08 7.65
N ALA A 31 -11.61 2.99 6.72
CA ALA A 31 -12.39 4.20 6.98
C ALA A 31 -13.82 4.04 6.47
N LEU A 32 -14.77 4.25 7.35
CA LEU A 32 -16.21 4.17 7.10
C LEU A 32 -16.83 5.53 7.43
N ASN A 33 -17.05 6.36 6.41
CA ASN A 33 -17.48 7.75 6.57
C ASN A 33 -16.56 8.58 7.47
N SER A 34 -16.99 8.95 8.68
CA SER A 34 -16.21 9.72 9.66
C SER A 34 -15.39 8.85 10.62
N GLU A 35 -15.58 7.55 10.60
CA GLU A 35 -14.95 6.65 11.57
C GLU A 35 -13.83 5.84 10.93
N VAL A 36 -12.79 5.56 11.72
CA VAL A 36 -11.71 4.65 11.36
C VAL A 36 -11.75 3.45 12.29
N TYR A 37 -11.78 2.27 11.70
CA TYR A 37 -11.72 1.00 12.40
C TYR A 37 -10.40 0.30 12.12
N VAL A 38 -9.94 -0.48 13.08
CA VAL A 38 -8.77 -1.36 12.98
C VAL A 38 -9.21 -2.77 13.33
N TRP A 39 -9.05 -3.66 12.37
CA TRP A 39 -9.28 -5.09 12.53
C TRP A 39 -7.92 -5.78 12.69
N ASP A 40 -7.78 -6.57 13.75
CA ASP A 40 -6.58 -7.36 14.03
C ASP A 40 -6.72 -8.76 13.44
N ALA A 41 -5.81 -9.14 12.54
CA ALA A 41 -5.91 -10.41 11.81
C ALA A 41 -5.68 -11.64 12.71
N GLN A 42 -4.91 -11.50 13.78
CA GLN A 42 -4.58 -12.61 14.68
C GLN A 42 -5.72 -12.88 15.66
N SER A 43 -6.25 -11.85 16.30
CA SER A 43 -7.33 -11.98 17.27
C SER A 43 -8.74 -11.92 16.65
N SER A 44 -8.85 -11.51 15.39
CA SER A 44 -10.12 -11.22 14.70
C SER A 44 -10.99 -10.17 15.40
N GLN A 45 -10.40 -9.32 16.25
CA GLN A 45 -11.09 -8.25 16.93
C GLN A 45 -11.11 -6.97 16.08
N THR A 46 -12.21 -6.23 16.14
CA THR A 46 -12.35 -4.92 15.50
C THR A 46 -12.50 -3.85 16.58
N ASN A 47 -11.68 -2.82 16.50
CA ASN A 47 -11.73 -1.68 17.40
C ASN A 47 -11.90 -0.39 16.62
N ARG A 48 -12.75 0.51 17.09
CA ARG A 48 -12.85 1.87 16.55
C ARG A 48 -11.67 2.69 17.07
N LEU A 49 -10.85 3.21 16.15
CA LEU A 49 -9.72 4.07 16.48
C LEU A 49 -10.15 5.50 16.76
N CYS A 50 -10.96 6.06 15.87
CA CYS A 50 -11.40 7.45 15.98
C CYS A 50 -12.70 7.71 15.20
N ASP A 51 -13.34 8.83 15.56
CA ASP A 51 -14.44 9.45 14.84
C ASP A 51 -14.09 10.94 14.64
N VAL A 52 -13.91 11.35 13.38
CA VAL A 52 -13.52 12.72 13.02
C VAL A 52 -14.71 13.69 12.97
N SER A 53 -15.94 13.21 13.04
CA SER A 53 -17.14 14.06 13.12
C SER A 53 -17.18 14.89 14.39
N ALA A 54 -16.55 14.42 15.47
CA ALA A 54 -16.42 15.13 16.73
C ALA A 54 -15.60 16.44 16.64
N GLU A 55 -14.80 16.61 15.57
CA GLU A 55 -13.96 17.79 15.35
C GLU A 55 -14.61 18.84 14.43
N GLY A 56 -15.80 18.58 13.92
CA GLY A 56 -16.57 19.49 13.07
C GLY A 56 -17.61 18.76 12.24
N ASP A 57 -18.80 19.35 12.16
CA ASP A 57 -19.89 18.81 11.37
C ASP A 57 -19.51 18.64 9.91
N GLY A 58 -19.80 17.47 9.35
CA GLY A 58 -19.48 17.16 7.96
C GLY A 58 -18.05 16.70 7.71
N ASN A 59 -17.23 16.49 8.73
CA ASN A 59 -15.91 15.86 8.58
C ASN A 59 -16.04 14.37 8.25
N TRP A 60 -15.24 13.91 7.29
CA TRP A 60 -15.15 12.50 6.94
C TRP A 60 -13.76 12.15 6.41
N VAL A 61 -13.42 10.86 6.49
CA VAL A 61 -12.09 10.35 6.16
C VAL A 61 -11.97 10.09 4.66
N THR A 62 -10.89 10.53 4.05
CA THR A 62 -10.62 10.42 2.62
C THR A 62 -9.44 9.53 2.28
N SER A 63 -8.56 9.27 3.24
CA SER A 63 -7.44 8.35 3.07
C SER A 63 -6.91 7.85 4.41
N VAL A 64 -6.40 6.62 4.42
CA VAL A 64 -5.67 6.03 5.55
C VAL A 64 -4.40 5.37 5.06
N ARG A 65 -3.33 5.45 5.85
CA ARG A 65 -2.05 4.80 5.55
C ARG A 65 -1.25 4.51 6.80
N TRP A 66 -0.85 3.26 6.98
CA TRP A 66 0.03 2.85 8.06
C TRP A 66 1.47 3.32 7.85
N ALA A 67 2.11 3.77 8.91
CA ALA A 67 3.55 3.94 8.93
C ALA A 67 4.24 2.57 8.93
N GLU A 68 5.46 2.51 8.39
CA GLU A 68 6.27 1.29 8.32
C GLU A 68 6.51 0.62 9.69
N ASN A 69 6.42 1.39 10.78
CA ASN A 69 6.59 0.87 12.15
C ASN A 69 5.36 0.09 12.67
N GLY A 70 4.25 0.04 11.92
CA GLY A 70 3.02 -0.64 12.28
C GLY A 70 2.29 -0.08 13.52
N LYS A 71 2.70 1.10 14.03
CA LYS A 71 2.14 1.71 15.25
C LYS A 71 1.36 2.98 14.99
N HIS A 72 1.70 3.69 13.91
CA HIS A 72 1.07 4.96 13.58
C HIS A 72 0.26 4.84 12.30
N LEU A 73 -0.91 5.45 12.31
CA LEU A 73 -1.80 5.56 11.15
C LEU A 73 -1.97 7.02 10.78
N ALA A 74 -1.71 7.35 9.52
CA ALA A 74 -2.07 8.65 8.96
C ALA A 74 -3.50 8.61 8.43
N VAL A 75 -4.29 9.63 8.74
CA VAL A 75 -5.70 9.77 8.37
C VAL A 75 -5.89 11.10 7.68
N GLY A 76 -6.19 11.09 6.39
CA GLY A 76 -6.50 12.27 5.60
C GLY A 76 -7.99 12.59 5.60
N LEU A 77 -8.34 13.86 5.66
CA LEU A 77 -9.71 14.34 5.78
C LEU A 77 -10.18 15.10 4.54
N ASN A 78 -11.51 15.18 4.40
CA ASN A 78 -12.17 15.98 3.37
C ASN A 78 -11.89 17.49 3.49
N THR A 79 -11.56 17.97 4.68
CA THR A 79 -11.24 19.38 4.98
C THR A 79 -9.84 19.79 4.55
N GLY A 80 -8.97 18.84 4.17
CA GLY A 80 -7.56 19.09 3.88
C GLY A 80 -6.63 18.87 5.06
N ALA A 81 -7.15 18.51 6.21
CA ALA A 81 -6.35 18.13 7.37
C ALA A 81 -5.85 16.68 7.26
N VAL A 82 -4.71 16.43 7.90
CA VAL A 82 -4.13 15.09 8.07
C VAL A 82 -3.80 14.89 9.53
N GLN A 83 -4.24 13.77 10.08
CA GLN A 83 -4.01 13.39 11.47
C GLN A 83 -3.10 12.17 11.55
N ILE A 84 -2.22 12.15 12.53
CA ILE A 84 -1.41 10.97 12.85
C ILE A 84 -1.90 10.41 14.19
N TRP A 85 -2.25 9.14 14.17
CA TRP A 85 -2.77 8.42 15.32
C TRP A 85 -1.80 7.36 15.80
N ASP A 86 -1.54 7.31 17.11
CA ASP A 86 -0.91 6.17 17.78
C ASP A 86 -2.02 5.15 18.05
N VAL A 87 -2.00 4.07 17.28
CA VAL A 87 -3.10 3.09 17.27
C VAL A 87 -3.13 2.28 18.56
N ASN A 88 -1.97 1.95 19.11
CA ASN A 88 -1.90 1.17 20.37
C ASN A 88 -2.48 1.91 21.57
N HIS A 89 -2.37 3.24 21.57
CA HIS A 89 -2.88 4.07 22.67
C HIS A 89 -4.21 4.77 22.33
N GLY A 90 -4.73 4.59 21.10
CA GLY A 90 -5.98 5.21 20.65
C GLY A 90 -5.96 6.74 20.70
N ARG A 91 -4.81 7.39 20.48
CA ARG A 91 -4.68 8.85 20.63
C ARG A 91 -4.11 9.52 19.39
N LYS A 92 -4.61 10.70 19.08
CA LYS A 92 -4.06 11.58 18.05
C LYS A 92 -2.75 12.20 18.56
N VAL A 93 -1.66 11.98 17.82
CA VAL A 93 -0.33 12.50 18.19
C VAL A 93 0.07 13.74 17.39
N ARG A 94 -0.47 13.92 16.17
CA ARG A 94 -0.21 15.09 15.31
C ARG A 94 -1.44 15.43 14.46
N SER A 95 -1.51 16.69 14.05
CA SER A 95 -2.46 17.16 13.04
C SER A 95 -1.79 18.23 12.19
N PHE A 96 -1.97 18.16 10.87
CA PHE A 96 -1.48 19.12 9.89
C PHE A 96 -2.67 19.64 9.08
N SER A 97 -2.71 20.94 8.81
CA SER A 97 -3.80 21.56 8.04
C SER A 97 -3.20 22.52 7.00
N VAL A 98 -2.71 21.96 5.90
CA VAL A 98 -2.02 22.71 4.85
C VAL A 98 -2.66 22.60 3.47
N HIS A 99 -3.54 21.61 3.28
CA HIS A 99 -4.33 21.49 2.08
C HIS A 99 -5.65 22.27 2.20
N THR A 100 -6.13 22.80 1.07
CA THR A 100 -7.41 23.55 1.01
C THR A 100 -8.58 22.69 0.54
N ARG A 101 -8.32 21.43 0.21
CA ARG A 101 -9.29 20.45 -0.28
C ARG A 101 -8.95 19.08 0.28
N ARG A 102 -9.84 18.09 0.09
CA ARG A 102 -9.67 16.71 0.58
C ARG A 102 -8.30 16.12 0.26
N VAL A 103 -7.78 15.35 1.21
CA VAL A 103 -6.52 14.60 1.07
C VAL A 103 -6.85 13.18 0.65
N GLY A 104 -6.91 12.93 -0.66
CA GLY A 104 -7.35 11.64 -1.22
C GLY A 104 -6.32 10.52 -1.06
N VAL A 105 -5.05 10.85 -0.83
CA VAL A 105 -3.99 9.87 -0.70
C VAL A 105 -2.90 10.33 0.27
N VAL A 106 -2.42 9.39 1.07
CA VAL A 106 -1.30 9.58 2.01
C VAL A 106 -0.31 8.44 1.81
N GLU A 107 0.99 8.75 1.93
CA GLU A 107 2.06 7.76 1.85
C GLU A 107 3.16 8.11 2.87
N TRP A 108 3.93 7.11 3.31
CA TRP A 108 5.02 7.29 4.24
C TRP A 108 6.38 7.06 3.59
N ASN A 109 7.36 7.86 4.01
CA ASN A 109 8.77 7.61 3.76
C ASN A 109 9.50 7.83 5.09
N GLN A 110 9.65 6.78 5.89
CA GLN A 110 10.16 6.83 7.27
C GLN A 110 9.37 7.81 8.15
N ALA A 111 9.99 8.92 8.58
CA ALA A 111 9.34 9.95 9.38
C ALA A 111 8.62 11.02 8.53
N VAL A 112 8.68 10.91 7.20
CA VAL A 112 8.04 11.86 6.30
C VAL A 112 6.67 11.33 5.89
N VAL A 113 5.64 12.13 6.08
CA VAL A 113 4.28 11.88 5.59
C VAL A 113 4.10 12.68 4.32
N THR A 114 3.84 12.00 3.21
CA THR A 114 3.55 12.61 1.91
C THR A 114 2.06 12.58 1.66
N THR A 115 1.48 13.72 1.34
CA THR A 115 0.04 13.89 1.18
C THR A 115 -0.29 14.42 -0.21
N GLY A 116 -1.27 13.83 -0.87
CA GLY A 116 -1.80 14.28 -2.16
C GLY A 116 -3.26 14.68 -2.05
N SER A 117 -3.61 15.83 -2.63
CA SER A 117 -4.91 16.45 -2.42
C SER A 117 -5.61 16.83 -3.73
N ARG A 118 -6.92 17.05 -3.61
CA ARG A 118 -7.76 17.64 -4.65
C ARG A 118 -7.38 19.10 -4.95
N ASP A 119 -6.60 19.75 -4.08
CA ASP A 119 -6.02 21.07 -4.35
C ASP A 119 -4.83 21.04 -5.33
N LYS A 120 -4.54 19.85 -5.93
CA LYS A 120 -3.52 19.61 -6.96
C LYS A 120 -2.09 19.57 -6.42
N ARG A 121 -1.92 19.69 -5.10
CA ARG A 121 -0.61 19.77 -4.43
C ARG A 121 -0.25 18.46 -3.77
N ILE A 122 1.04 18.25 -3.66
CA ILE A 122 1.63 17.20 -2.85
C ILE A 122 2.54 17.88 -1.83
N HIS A 123 2.39 17.55 -0.57
CA HIS A 123 3.24 18.04 0.51
C HIS A 123 3.97 16.90 1.21
N ASN A 124 5.23 17.14 1.55
CA ASN A 124 5.97 16.31 2.50
C ASN A 124 5.98 17.00 3.87
N HIS A 125 5.62 16.24 4.90
CA HIS A 125 5.57 16.68 6.29
C HIS A 125 6.54 15.87 7.14
N ASP A 126 7.33 16.50 8.00
CA ASP A 126 8.03 15.79 9.07
C ASP A 126 7.04 15.47 10.19
N SER A 127 6.72 14.19 10.37
CA SER A 127 5.78 13.72 11.40
C SER A 127 6.23 14.02 12.84
N ARG A 128 7.50 14.36 13.04
CA ARG A 128 8.09 14.69 14.35
C ARG A 128 7.95 16.17 14.68
N ALA A 129 7.79 17.02 13.67
CA ALA A 129 7.66 18.46 13.86
C ALA A 129 6.33 18.81 14.57
N ARG A 130 6.40 19.74 15.51
CA ARG A 130 5.19 20.24 16.20
C ARG A 130 4.51 21.34 15.40
N GLU A 131 5.31 22.22 14.78
CA GLU A 131 4.88 23.34 13.96
C GLU A 131 5.65 23.34 12.65
N ASN A 132 5.11 23.99 11.61
CA ASN A 132 5.76 24.11 10.29
C ASN A 132 6.30 22.78 9.76
N SER A 133 5.46 21.74 9.79
CA SER A 133 5.83 20.37 9.40
C SER A 133 6.16 20.22 7.92
N VAL A 134 5.71 21.13 7.05
CA VAL A 134 5.95 21.06 5.60
C VAL A 134 7.42 21.31 5.29
N ILE A 135 8.08 20.30 4.73
CA ILE A 135 9.48 20.34 4.31
C ILE A 135 9.65 20.54 2.81
N SER A 136 8.69 20.09 2.00
CA SER A 136 8.68 20.32 0.55
C SER A 136 7.27 20.26 -0.02
N THR A 137 7.10 20.97 -1.15
CA THR A 137 5.85 21.00 -1.92
C THR A 137 6.14 20.70 -3.39
N TYR A 138 5.27 19.92 -4.01
CA TYR A 138 5.35 19.52 -5.40
C TYR A 138 4.18 20.13 -6.18
N TYR A 139 4.53 20.82 -7.25
CA TYR A 139 3.57 21.52 -8.13
C TYR A 139 3.74 21.01 -9.55
N ALA A 140 2.85 20.17 -10.01
CA ALA A 140 2.85 19.78 -11.42
C ALA A 140 1.56 19.11 -11.86
N HIS A 141 0.72 18.65 -10.92
CA HIS A 141 -0.62 18.18 -11.24
C HIS A 141 -1.58 19.35 -11.49
N GLU A 142 -2.50 19.16 -12.43
CA GLU A 142 -3.51 20.16 -12.81
C GLU A 142 -4.90 19.79 -12.26
N GLN A 143 -5.04 18.58 -11.70
CA GLN A 143 -6.25 18.08 -11.07
C GLN A 143 -5.92 17.30 -9.81
N GLU A 144 -6.93 16.65 -9.19
CA GLU A 144 -6.81 15.90 -7.95
C GLU A 144 -5.72 14.82 -8.02
N VAL A 145 -4.84 14.79 -7.01
CA VAL A 145 -3.85 13.74 -6.83
C VAL A 145 -4.50 12.57 -6.10
N CYS A 146 -4.55 11.40 -6.72
CA CYS A 146 -5.23 10.22 -6.18
C CYS A 146 -4.32 8.99 -6.01
N GLY A 147 -3.14 9.00 -6.61
CA GLY A 147 -2.11 7.98 -6.45
C GLY A 147 -0.81 8.55 -5.92
N LEU A 148 -0.23 7.93 -4.90
CA LEU A 148 1.11 8.22 -4.38
C LEU A 148 1.78 6.91 -3.96
N ARG A 149 3.05 6.71 -4.37
CA ARG A 149 3.87 5.60 -3.92
C ARG A 149 5.34 5.97 -3.92
N TRP A 150 6.03 5.76 -2.79
CA TRP A 150 7.49 5.80 -2.73
C TRP A 150 8.09 4.52 -3.29
N SER A 151 9.21 4.64 -3.99
CA SER A 151 10.01 3.47 -4.41
C SER A 151 10.56 2.73 -3.17
N PRO A 152 10.80 1.40 -3.25
CA PRO A 152 11.34 0.63 -2.12
C PRO A 152 12.68 1.16 -1.59
N ASP A 153 13.52 1.73 -2.47
CA ASP A 153 14.78 2.38 -2.09
C ASP A 153 14.60 3.82 -1.59
N ARG A 154 13.36 4.32 -1.53
CA ARG A 154 12.98 5.66 -1.01
C ARG A 154 13.57 6.84 -1.78
N THR A 155 14.13 6.60 -2.96
CA THR A 155 14.78 7.65 -3.75
C THR A 155 13.82 8.36 -4.71
N GLN A 156 12.73 7.68 -5.12
CA GLN A 156 11.76 8.23 -6.05
C GLN A 156 10.34 8.16 -5.48
N LEU A 157 9.56 9.18 -5.80
CA LEU A 157 8.12 9.21 -5.57
C LEU A 157 7.41 9.13 -6.93
N ALA A 158 6.40 8.28 -7.04
CA ALA A 158 5.44 8.30 -8.13
C ALA A 158 4.15 8.96 -7.66
N SER A 159 3.59 9.87 -8.47
CA SER A 159 2.27 10.45 -8.23
C SER A 159 1.40 10.36 -9.46
N GLY A 160 0.13 9.98 -9.26
CA GLY A 160 -0.89 9.92 -10.29
C GLY A 160 -2.05 10.85 -9.98
N GLY A 161 -2.64 11.43 -11.02
CA GLY A 161 -3.71 12.41 -10.87
C GLY A 161 -4.89 12.21 -11.83
N ASN A 162 -5.96 12.95 -11.56
CA ASN A 162 -7.14 13.03 -12.44
C ASN A 162 -6.87 13.79 -13.74
N ASP A 163 -5.70 14.42 -13.85
CA ASP A 163 -5.16 15.03 -15.07
C ASP A 163 -4.52 14.00 -16.02
N ASN A 164 -4.69 12.72 -15.75
CA ASN A 164 -4.16 11.57 -16.50
C ASN A 164 -2.62 11.49 -16.50
N LEU A 165 -1.96 12.30 -15.65
CA LEU A 165 -0.50 12.32 -15.56
C LEU A 165 0.00 11.30 -14.55
N LEU A 166 1.07 10.63 -14.92
CA LEU A 166 1.96 9.94 -14.01
C LEU A 166 3.27 10.73 -13.92
N LEU A 167 3.60 11.22 -12.73
CA LEU A 167 4.78 12.01 -12.48
C LEU A 167 5.78 11.24 -11.62
N ILE A 168 7.05 11.28 -12.01
CA ILE A 168 8.14 10.70 -11.25
C ILE A 168 9.00 11.83 -10.68
N TRP A 169 9.27 11.76 -9.37
CA TRP A 169 10.04 12.75 -8.63
C TRP A 169 11.27 12.08 -8.02
N ASP A 170 12.43 12.70 -8.14
CA ASP A 170 13.66 12.22 -7.51
C ASP A 170 13.87 13.00 -6.20
N ASN A 171 13.88 12.25 -5.08
CA ASN A 171 14.05 12.84 -3.74
C ASN A 171 15.49 13.31 -3.46
N ARG A 172 16.45 12.80 -4.23
CA ARG A 172 17.87 13.18 -4.11
C ARG A 172 18.17 14.52 -4.77
N TYR A 173 17.33 14.93 -5.71
CA TYR A 173 17.49 16.19 -6.42
C TYR A 173 16.97 17.34 -5.55
N THR A 174 17.90 18.15 -5.02
CA THR A 174 17.56 19.44 -4.40
C THR A 174 17.60 20.51 -5.48
N PRO A 175 16.45 21.11 -5.86
CA PRO A 175 16.47 22.25 -6.76
C PRO A 175 17.26 23.39 -6.11
N GLN A 176 18.09 24.09 -6.90
CA GLN A 176 18.64 25.39 -6.49
C GLN A 176 17.48 26.29 -6.02
N GLU A 177 17.68 26.99 -4.91
CA GLU A 177 16.69 27.84 -4.21
C GLU A 177 16.07 28.98 -5.06
N SER A 178 16.39 29.10 -6.33
CA SER A 178 16.23 30.31 -7.12
C SER A 178 14.97 30.39 -7.99
N LEU A 179 14.01 29.50 -7.89
CA LEU A 179 12.78 29.61 -8.71
C LEU A 179 11.50 29.34 -7.92
N VAL A 180 11.21 30.19 -6.94
CA VAL A 180 9.80 30.44 -6.58
C VAL A 180 9.16 31.04 -7.83
N PRO A 181 8.16 30.40 -8.45
CA PRO A 181 7.44 31.07 -9.51
C PRO A 181 6.85 32.35 -8.93
N SER A 182 7.24 33.51 -9.45
CA SER A 182 6.78 34.83 -9.04
C SER A 182 5.25 35.06 -9.13
N TYR A 183 4.52 34.03 -9.49
CA TYR A 183 3.09 34.05 -9.77
C TYR A 183 2.19 33.54 -8.62
N HIS A 184 2.73 33.08 -7.50
CA HIS A 184 1.91 32.61 -6.37
C HIS A 184 2.39 33.22 -5.04
N PRO A 185 2.05 34.48 -4.75
CA PRO A 185 2.43 35.15 -3.51
C PRO A 185 1.82 34.49 -2.25
N GLU A 186 0.73 33.72 -2.40
CA GLU A 186 0.05 33.02 -1.30
C GLU A 186 0.83 31.81 -0.74
N ILE A 187 1.86 31.37 -1.44
CA ILE A 187 2.51 30.08 -1.18
C ILE A 187 3.90 30.25 -0.51
N ALA A 188 4.48 31.41 -0.60
CA ALA A 188 5.85 31.71 -0.18
C ALA A 188 6.20 31.44 1.29
N PRO A 189 5.28 31.48 2.27
CA PRO A 189 5.65 31.28 3.68
C PRO A 189 5.69 29.80 4.12
N VAL A 190 5.08 28.86 3.38
CA VAL A 190 4.75 27.51 3.90
C VAL A 190 5.76 26.43 3.49
N ALA A 191 6.41 26.54 2.36
CA ALA A 191 7.28 25.48 1.85
C ALA A 191 8.74 25.91 1.74
N ARG A 192 9.63 25.13 2.33
CA ARG A 192 11.10 25.37 2.27
C ARG A 192 11.72 25.00 0.93
N THR A 193 11.10 24.11 0.15
CA THR A 193 11.61 23.64 -1.15
C THR A 193 10.50 23.32 -2.12
N PHE A 194 10.64 23.79 -3.37
CA PHE A 194 9.76 23.43 -4.48
C PHE A 194 10.43 22.36 -5.34
N ARG A 195 9.68 21.33 -5.73
CA ARG A 195 10.22 20.24 -6.53
C ARG A 195 9.57 20.19 -7.91
N ARG A 196 10.37 19.90 -8.92
CA ARG A 196 9.90 19.61 -10.29
C ARG A 196 9.98 18.11 -10.54
N PRO A 197 9.03 17.53 -11.33
CA PRO A 197 9.09 16.12 -11.66
C PRO A 197 10.30 15.83 -12.56
N LEU A 198 10.93 14.67 -12.33
CA LEU A 198 11.97 14.12 -13.19
C LEU A 198 11.37 13.74 -14.55
N PHE A 199 10.21 13.07 -14.55
CA PHE A 199 9.48 12.71 -15.75
C PHE A 199 7.99 13.06 -15.63
N ARG A 200 7.40 13.44 -16.77
CA ARG A 200 5.97 13.64 -16.99
C ARG A 200 5.49 12.64 -18.04
N LEU A 201 4.86 11.56 -17.61
CA LEU A 201 4.40 10.46 -18.44
C LEU A 201 2.92 10.70 -18.75
N ARG A 202 2.60 10.81 -20.06
CA ARG A 202 1.31 11.30 -20.56
C ARG A 202 0.52 10.25 -21.35
N ASP A 203 0.90 8.99 -21.26
CA ASP A 203 0.35 7.91 -22.07
C ASP A 203 -1.00 7.39 -21.53
N HIS A 204 -1.31 7.64 -20.26
CA HIS A 204 -2.63 7.35 -19.73
C HIS A 204 -3.69 8.33 -20.26
N THR A 205 -4.87 7.81 -20.61
CA THR A 205 -6.00 8.59 -21.13
C THR A 205 -7.09 8.85 -20.10
N ALA A 206 -6.93 8.30 -18.89
CA ALA A 206 -7.80 8.52 -17.75
C ALA A 206 -6.99 8.63 -16.45
N ALA A 207 -7.67 9.02 -15.35
CA ALA A 207 -7.06 9.21 -14.04
C ALA A 207 -6.15 8.07 -13.61
N VAL A 208 -4.98 8.38 -13.07
CA VAL A 208 -3.99 7.41 -12.60
C VAL A 208 -4.04 7.35 -11.07
N LYS A 209 -4.63 6.28 -10.53
CA LYS A 209 -4.68 6.00 -9.09
C LYS A 209 -3.78 4.85 -8.70
N ALA A 210 -3.88 3.74 -9.40
CA ALA A 210 -3.17 2.51 -9.11
C ALA A 210 -1.68 2.66 -9.43
N LEU A 211 -0.83 2.53 -8.42
CA LEU A 211 0.63 2.62 -8.53
C LEU A 211 1.27 1.52 -7.69
N ALA A 212 2.20 0.77 -8.27
CA ALA A 212 2.93 -0.27 -7.56
C ALA A 212 4.37 -0.39 -8.08
N TRP A 213 5.34 -0.13 -7.21
CA TRP A 213 6.75 -0.37 -7.50
C TRP A 213 7.08 -1.86 -7.39
N SER A 214 7.90 -2.35 -8.31
CA SER A 214 8.44 -3.71 -8.19
C SER A 214 9.32 -3.81 -6.93
N PRO A 215 9.13 -4.85 -6.10
CA PRO A 215 9.94 -5.04 -4.90
C PRO A 215 11.36 -5.52 -5.20
N THR A 216 11.58 -6.10 -6.39
CA THR A 216 12.84 -6.76 -6.77
C THR A 216 13.59 -6.04 -7.88
N GLN A 217 12.89 -5.32 -8.76
CA GLN A 217 13.50 -4.62 -9.88
C GLN A 217 13.52 -3.11 -9.64
N ARG A 218 14.68 -2.56 -9.36
CA ARG A 218 14.84 -1.13 -9.12
C ARG A 218 14.44 -0.32 -10.35
N GLY A 219 13.62 0.72 -10.13
CA GLY A 219 13.15 1.61 -11.19
C GLY A 219 12.03 1.03 -12.07
N LEU A 220 11.48 -0.15 -11.74
CA LEU A 220 10.30 -0.68 -12.40
C LEU A 220 9.04 -0.27 -11.63
N LEU A 221 8.13 0.43 -12.31
CA LEU A 221 6.85 0.88 -11.77
C LEU A 221 5.70 0.36 -12.64
N ALA A 222 4.67 -0.19 -11.99
CA ALA A 222 3.38 -0.46 -12.61
C ALA A 222 2.39 0.67 -12.30
N SER A 223 1.64 1.12 -13.29
CA SER A 223 0.55 2.09 -13.13
C SER A 223 -0.73 1.59 -13.80
N GLY A 224 -1.88 1.96 -13.26
CA GLY A 224 -3.19 1.61 -13.80
C GLY A 224 -4.03 2.83 -14.08
N GLY A 225 -4.66 2.85 -15.24
CA GLY A 225 -5.53 3.93 -15.70
C GLY A 225 -7.00 3.70 -15.40
N GLY A 226 -7.74 4.79 -15.31
CA GLY A 226 -9.17 4.83 -15.04
C GLY A 226 -10.04 4.27 -16.17
N THR A 227 -11.34 4.59 -16.15
CA THR A 227 -12.38 3.98 -17.00
C THR A 227 -12.12 4.10 -18.49
N ASP A 228 -11.60 5.22 -18.96
CA ASP A 228 -11.38 5.45 -20.40
C ASP A 228 -10.00 4.94 -20.88
N ASP A 229 -9.10 4.60 -19.97
CA ASP A 229 -7.76 4.07 -20.28
C ASP A 229 -7.69 2.54 -20.14
N ARG A 230 -8.11 1.99 -19.02
CA ARG A 230 -8.19 0.55 -18.71
C ARG A 230 -6.87 -0.22 -18.81
N CYS A 231 -5.75 0.49 -18.90
CA CYS A 231 -4.44 -0.11 -19.14
C CYS A 231 -3.60 -0.23 -17.87
N ILE A 232 -2.92 -1.37 -17.73
CA ILE A 232 -1.76 -1.50 -16.85
C ILE A 232 -0.52 -1.20 -17.71
N ARG A 233 0.26 -0.19 -17.30
CA ARG A 233 1.51 0.20 -17.96
C ARG A 233 2.69 -0.06 -17.04
N MET A 234 3.78 -0.57 -17.63
CA MET A 234 5.06 -0.75 -16.95
C MET A 234 6.04 0.33 -17.40
N TRP A 235 6.81 0.87 -16.48
CA TRP A 235 7.70 2.00 -16.71
C TRP A 235 9.09 1.72 -16.18
N ASN A 236 10.09 2.11 -16.96
CA ASN A 236 11.45 2.28 -16.46
C ASN A 236 11.60 3.73 -15.98
N THR A 237 11.63 3.95 -14.67
CA THR A 237 11.68 5.29 -14.09
C THR A 237 13.06 5.92 -14.08
N HIS A 238 14.10 5.21 -14.53
CA HIS A 238 15.43 5.79 -14.76
C HIS A 238 15.50 6.48 -16.13
N THR A 239 14.78 5.96 -17.11
CA THR A 239 14.78 6.50 -18.47
C THR A 239 13.50 7.25 -18.83
N GLY A 240 12.42 7.09 -18.03
CA GLY A 240 11.09 7.62 -18.33
C GLY A 240 10.36 6.88 -19.44
N GLN A 241 10.86 5.72 -19.89
CA GLN A 241 10.28 4.96 -20.99
C GLN A 241 9.22 3.97 -20.53
N GLN A 242 8.15 3.84 -21.32
CA GLN A 242 7.17 2.78 -21.16
C GLN A 242 7.78 1.45 -21.63
N VAL A 243 7.75 0.44 -20.75
CA VAL A 243 8.24 -0.92 -21.03
C VAL A 243 7.15 -1.76 -21.71
N SER A 244 5.93 -1.68 -21.19
CA SER A 244 4.78 -2.40 -21.75
C SER A 244 3.47 -1.70 -21.43
N CYS A 245 2.43 -2.06 -22.21
CA CYS A 245 1.06 -1.62 -22.00
C CYS A 245 0.12 -2.80 -22.20
N ASN A 246 -0.77 -3.02 -21.24
CA ASN A 246 -1.69 -4.15 -21.21
C ASN A 246 -3.11 -3.67 -20.98
N ASP A 247 -3.99 -3.77 -21.99
CA ASP A 247 -5.41 -3.41 -21.87
C ASP A 247 -6.14 -4.52 -21.10
N THR A 248 -6.64 -4.18 -19.92
CA THR A 248 -7.38 -5.10 -19.04
C THR A 248 -8.89 -5.11 -19.30
N LYS A 249 -9.37 -4.30 -20.23
CA LYS A 249 -10.78 -4.11 -20.63
C LYS A 249 -11.65 -3.47 -19.56
N SER A 250 -11.13 -3.17 -18.37
CA SER A 250 -11.86 -2.59 -17.23
C SER A 250 -11.02 -1.54 -16.51
N GLN A 251 -11.68 -0.62 -15.80
CA GLN A 251 -11.03 0.37 -14.94
C GLN A 251 -10.05 -0.31 -13.99
N VAL A 252 -8.78 0.14 -13.95
CA VAL A 252 -7.80 -0.34 -12.97
C VAL A 252 -7.89 0.52 -11.71
N CYS A 253 -8.35 -0.07 -10.61
CA CYS A 253 -8.58 0.66 -9.36
C CYS A 253 -7.36 0.63 -8.44
N ASN A 254 -6.66 -0.52 -8.38
CA ASN A 254 -5.47 -0.68 -7.55
C ASN A 254 -4.54 -1.77 -8.11
N LEU A 255 -3.28 -1.74 -7.69
CA LEU A 255 -2.23 -2.69 -8.08
C LEU A 255 -1.37 -3.06 -6.87
N SER A 256 -0.93 -4.32 -6.81
CA SER A 256 0.08 -4.78 -5.85
C SER A 256 0.92 -5.91 -6.42
N TRP A 257 2.21 -5.90 -6.12
CA TRP A 257 3.13 -6.98 -6.50
C TRP A 257 3.18 -8.07 -5.43
N SER A 258 3.45 -9.32 -5.86
CA SER A 258 3.96 -10.34 -4.96
C SER A 258 5.34 -9.94 -4.41
N HIS A 259 5.72 -10.43 -3.24
CA HIS A 259 7.01 -10.07 -2.62
C HIS A 259 8.23 -10.48 -3.46
N ASP A 260 8.11 -11.54 -4.24
CA ASP A 260 9.18 -12.00 -5.15
C ASP A 260 9.21 -11.25 -6.49
N GLY A 261 8.23 -10.39 -6.74
CA GLY A 261 8.13 -9.57 -7.97
C GLY A 261 7.81 -10.36 -9.24
N THR A 262 7.33 -11.61 -9.13
CA THR A 262 6.98 -12.47 -10.27
C THR A 262 5.50 -12.40 -10.65
N GLU A 263 4.67 -11.88 -9.75
CA GLU A 263 3.22 -11.79 -9.93
C GLU A 263 2.71 -10.40 -9.56
N LEU A 264 1.63 -10.01 -10.19
CA LEU A 264 0.93 -8.74 -9.92
C LEU A 264 -0.55 -9.05 -9.73
N VAL A 265 -1.18 -8.36 -8.79
CA VAL A 265 -2.63 -8.34 -8.62
C VAL A 265 -3.16 -6.98 -9.03
N SER A 266 -4.27 -6.97 -9.75
CA SER A 266 -5.03 -5.76 -10.08
C SER A 266 -6.48 -5.89 -9.64
N THR A 267 -7.07 -4.80 -9.19
CA THR A 267 -8.50 -4.71 -8.88
C THR A 267 -9.20 -3.83 -9.89
N HIS A 268 -10.44 -4.17 -10.21
CA HIS A 268 -11.15 -3.62 -11.34
C HIS A 268 -12.51 -3.04 -10.97
N GLY A 269 -12.92 -2.04 -11.76
CA GLY A 269 -14.22 -1.41 -11.69
C GLY A 269 -15.25 -1.99 -12.67
N TYR A 270 -16.17 -1.17 -13.07
CA TYR A 270 -17.23 -1.56 -14.01
C TYR A 270 -16.69 -1.98 -15.38
N SER A 271 -17.25 -3.00 -15.98
CA SER A 271 -18.42 -3.80 -15.58
C SER A 271 -18.05 -5.07 -14.79
N GLU A 272 -16.77 -5.39 -14.69
CA GLU A 272 -16.31 -6.71 -14.26
C GLU A 272 -16.25 -6.85 -12.73
N ASN A 273 -15.90 -5.78 -11.99
CA ASN A 273 -15.82 -5.75 -10.51
C ASN A 273 -15.04 -6.94 -9.92
N HIS A 274 -13.97 -7.33 -10.57
CA HIS A 274 -13.18 -8.52 -10.24
C HIS A 274 -11.74 -8.14 -9.86
N ILE A 275 -10.97 -9.14 -9.45
CA ILE A 275 -9.55 -9.07 -9.17
C ILE A 275 -8.84 -10.00 -10.16
N VAL A 276 -7.76 -9.55 -10.77
CA VAL A 276 -7.00 -10.35 -11.74
C VAL A 276 -5.57 -10.55 -11.25
N LEU A 277 -5.09 -11.78 -11.38
CA LEU A 277 -3.72 -12.19 -11.08
C LEU A 277 -2.94 -12.35 -12.38
N TRP A 278 -1.77 -11.70 -12.46
CA TRP A 278 -0.94 -11.63 -13.65
C TRP A 278 0.43 -12.22 -13.39
N LYS A 279 0.97 -12.95 -14.37
CA LYS A 279 2.39 -13.38 -14.36
C LYS A 279 3.25 -12.30 -15.01
N TYR A 280 4.24 -11.81 -14.30
CA TYR A 280 5.26 -10.91 -14.85
C TYR A 280 6.49 -11.72 -15.32
N PRO A 281 7.16 -11.37 -16.45
CA PRO A 281 6.91 -10.18 -17.28
C PRO A 281 5.87 -10.37 -18.38
N SER A 282 5.32 -11.56 -18.57
CA SER A 282 4.44 -11.88 -19.71
C SER A 282 3.10 -11.16 -19.69
N MET A 283 2.68 -10.65 -18.52
CA MET A 283 1.37 -10.05 -18.26
C MET A 283 0.20 -10.94 -18.73
N ARG A 284 0.38 -12.27 -18.61
CA ARG A 284 -0.70 -13.23 -18.85
C ARG A 284 -1.53 -13.38 -17.59
N PRO A 285 -2.87 -13.25 -17.67
CA PRO A 285 -3.72 -13.55 -16.53
C PRO A 285 -3.67 -15.05 -16.25
N PHE A 286 -3.58 -15.42 -14.98
CA PHE A 286 -3.59 -16.83 -14.55
C PHE A 286 -4.66 -17.12 -13.49
N GLY A 287 -5.31 -16.08 -12.95
CA GLY A 287 -6.41 -16.21 -12.01
C GLY A 287 -7.32 -14.99 -12.05
N ILE A 288 -8.62 -15.24 -11.88
CA ILE A 288 -9.64 -14.22 -11.74
C ILE A 288 -10.43 -14.55 -10.47
N LEU A 289 -10.57 -13.56 -9.58
CA LEU A 289 -11.30 -13.69 -8.33
C LEU A 289 -12.55 -12.80 -8.41
N SER A 290 -13.70 -13.42 -8.35
CA SER A 290 -15.00 -12.76 -8.45
C SER A 290 -15.77 -12.89 -7.14
N GLY A 291 -16.65 -11.93 -6.87
CA GLY A 291 -17.49 -11.94 -5.69
C GLY A 291 -17.99 -10.55 -5.29
N HIS A 292 -17.20 -9.50 -5.52
CA HIS A 292 -17.68 -8.13 -5.34
C HIS A 292 -18.75 -7.78 -6.38
N THR A 293 -19.76 -7.01 -5.96
CA THR A 293 -20.85 -6.56 -6.83
C THR A 293 -20.73 -5.10 -7.26
N LYS A 294 -19.72 -4.40 -6.72
CA LYS A 294 -19.36 -3.03 -7.04
C LYS A 294 -17.86 -2.93 -7.32
N ARG A 295 -17.42 -1.76 -7.79
CA ARG A 295 -16.02 -1.49 -8.09
C ARG A 295 -15.11 -1.88 -6.92
N VAL A 296 -14.08 -2.66 -7.18
CA VAL A 296 -13.09 -3.05 -6.17
C VAL A 296 -12.05 -1.94 -6.04
N LEU A 297 -12.37 -0.93 -5.23
CA LEU A 297 -11.61 0.31 -5.15
C LEU A 297 -10.41 0.24 -4.24
N TYR A 298 -10.45 -0.61 -3.22
CA TYR A 298 -9.45 -0.67 -2.17
C TYR A 298 -8.77 -2.03 -2.15
N LEU A 299 -7.45 -1.99 -2.01
CA LEU A 299 -6.58 -3.16 -1.98
C LEU A 299 -5.50 -2.94 -0.94
N ALA A 300 -5.31 -3.90 -0.07
CA ALA A 300 -4.20 -3.94 0.88
C ALA A 300 -3.57 -5.33 0.88
N HIS A 301 -2.26 -5.39 1.10
CA HIS A 301 -1.47 -6.61 1.06
C HIS A 301 -1.01 -6.97 2.46
N SER A 302 -1.13 -8.24 2.83
CA SER A 302 -0.70 -8.73 4.14
C SER A 302 0.83 -8.64 4.29
N PRO A 303 1.34 -8.47 5.53
CA PRO A 303 2.77 -8.37 5.76
C PRO A 303 3.55 -9.65 5.43
N ASP A 304 2.90 -10.82 5.46
CA ASP A 304 3.50 -12.09 5.06
C ASP A 304 3.54 -12.30 3.54
N GLY A 305 2.87 -11.42 2.79
CA GLY A 305 2.85 -11.44 1.34
C GLY A 305 1.98 -12.50 0.70
N GLN A 306 1.11 -13.20 1.44
CA GLN A 306 0.30 -14.29 0.89
C GLN A 306 -1.14 -13.86 0.58
N THR A 307 -1.67 -12.98 1.42
CA THR A 307 -3.07 -12.57 1.37
C THR A 307 -3.23 -11.13 0.87
N VAL A 308 -4.26 -10.88 0.11
CA VAL A 308 -4.73 -9.53 -0.17
C VAL A 308 -6.12 -9.31 0.40
N ALA A 309 -6.34 -8.14 0.96
CA ALA A 309 -7.67 -7.68 1.33
C ALA A 309 -8.18 -6.72 0.25
N THR A 310 -9.41 -6.89 -0.16
CA THR A 310 -10.08 -6.00 -1.12
C THR A 310 -11.37 -5.47 -0.51
N ALA A 311 -11.72 -4.22 -0.82
CA ALA A 311 -12.98 -3.65 -0.39
C ALA A 311 -13.65 -2.86 -1.51
N ALA A 312 -14.97 -2.87 -1.52
CA ALA A 312 -15.79 -2.30 -2.57
C ALA A 312 -17.03 -1.59 -1.99
N GLY A 313 -17.69 -0.79 -2.83
CA GLY A 313 -18.95 -0.13 -2.48
C GLY A 313 -20.14 -1.09 -2.26
N ASP A 314 -19.93 -2.40 -2.31
CA ASP A 314 -20.88 -3.43 -1.86
C ASP A 314 -20.84 -3.64 -0.34
N GLU A 315 -20.09 -2.78 0.36
CA GLU A 315 -19.98 -2.77 1.82
C GLU A 315 -19.34 -4.05 2.39
N THR A 316 -18.47 -4.71 1.61
CA THR A 316 -17.72 -5.88 2.06
C THR A 316 -16.20 -5.69 1.94
N ILE A 317 -15.46 -6.27 2.89
CA ILE A 317 -14.01 -6.52 2.79
C ILE A 317 -13.85 -8.02 2.59
N ARG A 318 -13.09 -8.41 1.56
CA ARG A 318 -12.82 -9.81 1.24
C ARG A 318 -11.35 -10.10 1.27
N PHE A 319 -10.98 -11.21 1.88
CA PHE A 319 -9.60 -11.67 2.01
C PHE A 319 -9.37 -12.85 1.07
N TRP A 320 -8.25 -12.81 0.35
CA TRP A 320 -7.92 -13.78 -0.68
C TRP A 320 -6.48 -14.25 -0.50
N GLU A 321 -6.27 -15.54 -0.35
CA GLU A 321 -4.93 -16.14 -0.45
C GLU A 321 -4.57 -16.24 -1.93
N VAL A 322 -3.63 -15.41 -2.39
CA VAL A 322 -3.34 -15.24 -3.82
C VAL A 322 -1.90 -15.56 -4.19
N PHE A 323 -0.96 -15.39 -3.27
CA PHE A 323 0.44 -15.63 -3.53
C PHE A 323 0.98 -16.81 -2.73
N ALA A 324 1.86 -17.59 -3.37
CA ALA A 324 2.53 -18.67 -2.66
C ALA A 324 3.45 -18.12 -1.57
N LYS A 325 3.60 -18.89 -0.50
CA LYS A 325 4.57 -18.59 0.55
C LYS A 325 5.96 -18.47 -0.08
N SER A 326 6.59 -17.30 0.00
CA SER A 326 7.95 -17.14 -0.49
C SER A 326 8.85 -18.12 0.28
N ALA A 327 9.54 -19.02 -0.44
CA ALA A 327 10.61 -19.77 0.17
C ALA A 327 11.63 -18.75 0.70
N GLY A 328 11.80 -18.68 2.01
CA GLY A 328 12.83 -17.84 2.62
C GLY A 328 14.19 -18.11 1.97
N PRO A 329 15.16 -17.21 2.03
CA PRO A 329 16.49 -17.43 1.45
C PRO A 329 17.00 -18.78 1.94
N PRO A 330 17.66 -19.59 1.08
CA PRO A 330 18.13 -20.92 1.44
C PRO A 330 19.00 -20.80 2.70
N GLY A 331 18.46 -21.32 3.81
CA GLY A 331 19.16 -21.32 5.08
C GLY A 331 20.49 -22.05 4.92
N ARG A 332 21.56 -21.47 5.44
CA ARG A 332 22.84 -22.15 5.60
C ARG A 332 22.59 -23.57 6.13
N PRO A 333 23.21 -24.61 5.57
CA PRO A 333 23.11 -25.94 6.13
C PRO A 333 23.82 -25.93 7.50
N GLY A 334 23.03 -25.92 8.56
CA GLY A 334 23.56 -25.87 9.90
C GLY A 334 22.56 -26.43 10.91
N ALA A 335 22.89 -27.64 11.42
CA ALA A 335 22.29 -28.33 12.54
C ALA A 335 20.98 -29.09 12.27
N LEU A 336 21.13 -30.35 11.97
CA LEU A 336 20.16 -31.40 12.20
C LEU A 336 19.68 -31.34 13.67
N SER A 337 18.47 -30.85 13.91
CA SER A 337 17.82 -31.07 15.20
C SER A 337 17.22 -32.48 15.20
N SER A 338 17.81 -33.31 16.01
CA SER A 338 17.32 -34.61 16.42
C SER A 338 15.97 -34.47 17.15
N SER A 339 14.87 -34.71 16.46
CA SER A 339 13.59 -34.99 17.09
C SER A 339 12.65 -35.73 16.14
N MET A 340 13.00 -36.99 15.85
CA MET A 340 12.06 -38.01 15.41
C MET A 340 12.54 -39.37 15.88
N SER A 341 12.11 -39.75 17.04
CA SER A 341 11.99 -41.16 17.41
C SER A 341 11.18 -41.32 18.70
N ARG A 342 9.89 -41.50 18.53
CA ARG A 342 9.01 -42.27 19.42
C ARG A 342 7.69 -42.46 18.70
N LEU A 343 7.56 -43.68 18.18
CA LEU A 343 6.33 -44.46 18.16
C LEU A 343 6.52 -45.61 17.16
N VAL A 344 6.89 -46.80 17.68
CA VAL A 344 6.23 -48.07 17.42
C VAL A 344 6.87 -49.06 18.39
N GLY A 345 6.13 -49.42 19.40
CA GLY A 345 6.39 -50.61 20.19
C GLY A 345 5.62 -51.78 19.62
N LEU A 346 6.24 -52.95 19.55
CA LEU A 346 5.58 -54.25 19.71
C LEU A 346 6.62 -55.26 20.19
N PRO A 347 6.19 -56.29 20.98
CA PRO A 347 7.05 -57.09 21.82
C PRO A 347 7.37 -58.49 21.23
N GLY A 348 8.41 -59.14 21.73
CA GLY A 348 8.39 -60.58 21.71
C GLY A 348 9.71 -61.29 21.43
N SER A 349 10.10 -62.11 22.44
CA SER A 349 10.82 -63.37 22.52
C SER A 349 12.35 -63.38 22.72
N SER A 350 12.74 -63.57 23.89
CA SER A 350 13.44 -64.66 24.58
C SER A 350 14.58 -65.45 23.89
N ALA A 351 15.60 -65.67 24.72
CA ALA A 351 16.70 -66.71 24.70
C ALA A 351 18.01 -66.20 24.08
N GLY A 352 19.14 -66.29 24.66
CA GLY A 352 19.67 -67.10 25.73
C GLY A 352 21.18 -66.96 25.66
N ALA A 353 21.79 -67.00 26.85
CA ALA A 353 23.06 -67.54 27.20
C ALA A 353 24.40 -67.13 26.53
N GLY A 354 25.32 -66.72 27.35
CA GLY A 354 26.68 -67.18 27.25
C GLY A 354 27.79 -66.18 27.43
N LYS A 355 28.23 -65.97 28.62
CA LYS A 355 29.59 -66.08 29.15
C LYS A 355 30.80 -65.41 28.49
N ASP A 356 31.43 -64.71 29.36
CA ASP A 356 32.84 -64.67 29.76
C ASP A 356 33.82 -63.72 29.08
N ALA A 357 34.29 -62.89 29.89
CA ALA A 357 35.62 -62.71 30.44
C ALA A 357 36.63 -61.82 29.75
N SER A 358 37.04 -60.88 30.53
CA SER A 358 38.41 -60.49 30.90
C SER A 358 39.20 -59.58 29.99
N ALA A 359 39.51 -58.53 30.62
CA ALA A 359 40.83 -58.05 31.04
C ALA A 359 41.63 -57.17 30.09
N ALA A 360 41.87 -56.05 30.61
CA ALA A 360 43.17 -55.41 30.93
C ALA A 360 43.84 -54.57 29.84
N ALA A 361 43.98 -53.34 30.24
CA ALA A 361 45.20 -52.51 30.28
C ALA A 361 45.92 -52.13 28.97
N ALA A 362 45.92 -50.89 28.64
CA ALA A 362 47.02 -49.95 28.83
C ALA A 362 46.53 -48.57 28.41
#